data_657f17dee70c555a9b047d9be2f8b078
#
_entry.id   657f17dee70c555a9b047d9be2f8b078
#
_cell.length_a   1.000
_cell.length_b   1.000
_cell.length_c   1.000
_cell.angle_alpha   90.00
_cell.angle_beta   90.00
_cell.angle_gamma   90.00
#
_symmetry.space_group_name_H-M   'P 1'
#
loop_
_entity.id
_entity.type
_entity.pdbx_description
1 polymer ?
#
loop_
_entity_poly.entity_id
_entity_poly.type
_entity_poly.pdbx_seq_one_letter_code
_entity_poly.pdbx_strand_id
1 'polypeptide(L)'
;MKRLAVFFVLLAGTLWGCIGIFVRRYNALGLSSMPTVAVRMVIAAILFALFVLIYKRRLFIIHLKDIWIFIGSGVISVGLFTCCYFSSIELSSLSVAAVLLYTAPAFVMLFSLIFFKEKMTIPKAISLVLAVLGCAMTTGVIGGTLSVTLLGFLFGLGSGICYALYSIFSRFALNRGYEPFTITLYTFLFSAVFCLCVTDVRPVVRVVFADWGSAGYALLFALVSCVLPYVFYTLGLKYIKSSTASIIATVEPVVATIIGAAVFSEPLNVPFGYLGVALVFLSVVLINIKLPSKTK
;
A
#
# COMPACT_ATOMS: atom_id res chain seq x y z
N MET A 1 -7.86 -9.06 -20.47
CA MET A 1 -8.14 -8.67 -19.08
C MET A 1 -6.96 -8.89 -18.13
N LYS A 2 -6.29 -10.07 -18.08
CA LYS A 2 -5.14 -10.28 -17.15
C LYS A 2 -3.97 -9.30 -17.35
N ARG A 3 -3.58 -8.99 -18.59
CA ARG A 3 -2.51 -8.00 -18.87
C ARG A 3 -2.87 -6.61 -18.35
N LEU A 4 -4.13 -6.19 -18.53
CA LEU A 4 -4.63 -4.92 -18.02
C LEU A 4 -4.64 -4.90 -16.49
N ALA A 5 -4.95 -6.02 -15.84
CA ALA A 5 -4.90 -6.13 -14.38
C ALA A 5 -3.48 -5.99 -13.82
N VAL A 6 -2.48 -6.58 -14.49
CA VAL A 6 -1.06 -6.38 -14.15
C VAL A 6 -0.67 -4.92 -14.28
N PHE A 7 -1.07 -4.27 -15.37
CA PHE A 7 -0.82 -2.83 -15.58
C PHE A 7 -1.45 -1.98 -14.48
N PHE A 8 -2.69 -2.26 -14.09
CA PHE A 8 -3.35 -1.54 -12.98
C PHE A 8 -2.59 -1.69 -11.66
N VAL A 9 -2.11 -2.88 -11.33
CA VAL A 9 -1.35 -3.09 -10.09
C VAL A 9 0.01 -2.41 -10.14
N LEU A 10 0.71 -2.44 -11.29
CA LEU A 10 1.95 -1.67 -11.50
C LEU A 10 1.72 -0.18 -11.31
N LEU A 11 0.65 0.36 -11.91
CA LEU A 11 0.30 1.77 -11.78
C LEU A 11 -0.03 2.13 -10.33
N ALA A 12 -0.73 1.25 -9.60
CA ALA A 12 -1.01 1.45 -8.18
C ALA A 12 0.29 1.52 -7.35
N GLY A 13 1.21 0.58 -7.53
CA GLY A 13 2.51 0.58 -6.85
C GLY A 13 3.35 1.81 -7.20
N THR A 14 3.34 2.23 -8.46
CA THR A 14 4.01 3.47 -8.91
C THR A 14 3.45 4.70 -8.18
N LEU A 15 2.13 4.83 -8.11
CA LEU A 15 1.48 5.94 -7.43
C LEU A 15 1.75 5.93 -5.92
N TRP A 16 1.78 4.76 -5.27
CA TRP A 16 2.18 4.65 -3.87
C TRP A 16 3.65 5.06 -3.68
N GLY A 17 4.55 4.71 -4.60
CA GLY A 17 5.94 5.16 -4.57
C GLY A 17 6.11 6.68 -4.60
N CYS A 18 5.12 7.42 -5.12
CA CYS A 18 5.13 8.89 -5.14
C CYS A 18 4.71 9.53 -3.79
N ILE A 19 4.23 8.77 -2.81
CA ILE A 19 3.72 9.30 -1.52
C ILE A 19 4.76 10.18 -0.82
N GLY A 20 6.03 9.79 -0.88
CA GLY A 20 7.14 10.52 -0.24
C GLY A 20 7.22 11.99 -0.64
N ILE A 21 6.88 12.35 -1.88
CA ILE A 21 6.88 13.75 -2.36
C ILE A 21 5.94 14.61 -1.51
N PHE A 22 4.75 14.10 -1.25
CA PHE A 22 3.72 14.83 -0.52
C PHE A 22 4.01 14.89 0.98
N VAL A 23 4.38 13.75 1.58
CA VAL A 23 4.65 13.66 3.02
C VAL A 23 5.82 14.57 3.41
N ARG A 24 6.89 14.61 2.62
CA ARG A 24 8.06 15.47 2.88
C ARG A 24 7.69 16.96 2.88
N ARG A 25 6.81 17.40 1.97
CA ARG A 25 6.34 18.78 1.95
C ARG A 25 5.58 19.14 3.24
N TYR A 26 4.69 18.27 3.71
CA TYR A 26 3.97 18.50 4.97
C TYR A 26 4.91 18.46 6.19
N ASN A 27 5.87 17.54 6.20
CA ASN A 27 6.89 17.50 7.26
C ASN A 27 7.76 18.77 7.28
N ALA A 28 8.09 19.34 6.11
CA ALA A 28 8.81 20.62 6.02
C ALA A 28 8.00 21.80 6.57
N LEU A 29 6.67 21.69 6.65
CA LEU A 29 5.79 22.65 7.31
C LEU A 29 5.62 22.36 8.82
N GLY A 30 6.40 21.44 9.39
CA GLY A 30 6.33 21.05 10.80
C GLY A 30 5.13 20.17 11.16
N LEU A 31 4.43 19.60 10.17
CA LEU A 31 3.29 18.72 10.39
C LEU A 31 3.74 17.27 10.54
N SER A 32 3.22 16.59 11.55
CA SER A 32 3.50 15.16 11.74
C SER A 32 2.82 14.30 10.69
N SER A 33 3.40 13.15 10.41
CA SER A 33 2.94 12.26 9.34
C SER A 33 1.58 11.63 9.62
N MET A 34 1.27 11.29 10.87
CA MET A 34 0.02 10.63 11.25
C MET A 34 -1.22 11.49 10.97
N PRO A 35 -1.32 12.75 11.46
CA PRO A 35 -2.42 13.65 11.10
C PRO A 35 -2.50 13.94 9.60
N THR A 36 -1.35 14.04 8.91
CA THR A 36 -1.29 14.26 7.45
C THR A 36 -1.95 13.11 6.71
N VAL A 37 -1.67 11.86 7.10
CA VAL A 37 -2.29 10.67 6.52
C VAL A 37 -3.78 10.61 6.87
N ALA A 38 -4.19 11.00 8.08
CA ALA A 38 -5.60 11.05 8.48
C ALA A 38 -6.40 12.01 7.59
N VAL A 39 -5.93 13.23 7.41
CA VAL A 39 -6.58 14.23 6.53
C VAL A 39 -6.66 13.73 5.09
N ARG A 40 -5.60 13.13 4.56
CA ARG A 40 -5.60 12.50 3.25
C ARG A 40 -6.70 11.45 3.10
N MET A 41 -6.90 10.59 4.12
CA MET A 41 -7.94 9.56 4.11
C MET A 41 -9.34 10.17 4.14
N VAL A 42 -9.56 11.23 4.91
CA VAL A 42 -10.84 11.95 4.97
C VAL A 42 -11.17 12.57 3.61
N ILE A 43 -10.21 13.26 2.99
CA ILE A 43 -10.40 13.85 1.66
C ILE A 43 -10.70 12.74 0.64
N ALA A 44 -9.95 11.64 0.66
CA ALA A 44 -10.18 10.51 -0.23
C ALA A 44 -11.58 9.89 -0.04
N ALA A 45 -12.03 9.74 1.21
CA ALA A 45 -13.36 9.21 1.53
C ALA A 45 -14.46 10.13 0.97
N ILE A 46 -14.35 11.44 1.17
CA ILE A 46 -15.32 12.42 0.67
C ILE A 46 -15.36 12.40 -0.86
N LEU A 47 -14.19 12.53 -1.51
CA LEU A 47 -14.10 12.53 -2.97
C LEU A 47 -14.67 11.27 -3.59
N PHE A 48 -14.32 10.13 -3.02
CA PHE A 48 -14.73 8.85 -3.57
C PHE A 48 -16.22 8.56 -3.29
N ALA A 49 -16.74 9.00 -2.14
CA ALA A 49 -18.16 8.94 -1.85
C ALA A 49 -18.98 9.81 -2.83
N LEU A 50 -18.53 11.04 -3.11
CA LEU A 50 -19.16 11.92 -4.10
C LEU A 50 -19.10 11.31 -5.51
N PHE A 51 -17.95 10.77 -5.91
CA PHE A 51 -17.82 10.07 -7.18
C PHE A 51 -18.82 8.90 -7.30
N VAL A 52 -18.90 8.04 -6.30
CA VAL A 52 -19.81 6.89 -6.29
C VAL A 52 -21.27 7.32 -6.26
N LEU A 53 -21.59 8.40 -5.53
CA LEU A 53 -22.94 8.96 -5.47
C LEU A 53 -23.44 9.41 -6.85
N ILE A 54 -22.55 10.01 -7.66
CA ILE A 54 -22.86 10.48 -9.01
C ILE A 54 -22.84 9.32 -10.00
N TYR A 55 -21.83 8.44 -9.92
CA TYR A 55 -21.62 7.37 -10.88
C TYR A 55 -22.64 6.24 -10.76
N LYS A 56 -22.83 5.67 -9.54
CA LYS A 56 -23.70 4.51 -9.32
C LYS A 56 -24.05 4.33 -7.84
N ARG A 57 -25.17 4.89 -7.40
CA ARG A 57 -25.62 4.84 -5.99
C ARG A 57 -25.74 3.42 -5.40
N ARG A 58 -26.01 2.41 -6.24
CA ARG A 58 -26.09 1.00 -5.80
C ARG A 58 -24.78 0.49 -5.16
N LEU A 59 -23.65 1.13 -5.43
CA LEU A 59 -22.35 0.77 -4.82
C LEU A 59 -22.26 1.08 -3.33
N PHE A 60 -23.19 1.89 -2.77
CA PHE A 60 -23.35 2.07 -1.33
C PHE A 60 -24.06 0.90 -0.63
N ILE A 61 -24.61 -0.04 -1.39
CA ILE A 61 -25.39 -1.12 -0.78
C ILE A 61 -24.45 -2.26 -0.39
N ILE A 62 -24.39 -2.55 0.91
CA ILE A 62 -23.68 -3.72 1.45
C ILE A 62 -24.61 -4.49 2.37
N HIS A 63 -24.36 -5.79 2.52
CA HIS A 63 -25.08 -6.60 3.50
C HIS A 63 -24.44 -6.45 4.89
N LEU A 64 -25.23 -6.23 5.93
CA LEU A 64 -24.75 -6.06 7.31
C LEU A 64 -23.87 -7.21 7.79
N LYS A 65 -24.17 -8.46 7.36
CA LYS A 65 -23.35 -9.65 7.65
C LYS A 65 -21.93 -9.59 7.06
N ASP A 66 -21.67 -8.70 6.11
CA ASP A 66 -20.39 -8.56 5.42
C ASP A 66 -19.60 -7.33 5.91
N ILE A 67 -20.16 -6.56 6.85
CA ILE A 67 -19.55 -5.31 7.36
C ILE A 67 -18.15 -5.55 7.94
N TRP A 68 -17.91 -6.72 8.52
CA TRP A 68 -16.60 -7.11 9.06
C TRP A 68 -15.48 -7.08 8.02
N ILE A 69 -15.80 -7.38 6.75
CA ILE A 69 -14.82 -7.33 5.64
C ILE A 69 -14.36 -5.89 5.41
N PHE A 70 -15.30 -4.96 5.45
CA PHE A 70 -15.04 -3.54 5.21
C PHE A 70 -14.39 -2.87 6.42
N ILE A 71 -14.78 -3.24 7.65
CA ILE A 71 -14.06 -2.84 8.86
C ILE A 71 -12.64 -3.39 8.81
N GLY A 72 -12.44 -4.66 8.45
CA GLY A 72 -11.13 -5.27 8.28
C GLY A 72 -10.28 -4.52 7.25
N SER A 73 -10.84 -4.18 6.08
CA SER A 73 -10.11 -3.46 5.04
C SER A 73 -9.79 -2.01 5.42
N GLY A 74 -10.68 -1.30 6.11
CA GLY A 74 -10.50 0.11 6.47
C GLY A 74 -9.76 0.29 7.79
N VAL A 75 -10.24 -0.32 8.88
CA VAL A 75 -9.67 -0.14 10.22
C VAL A 75 -8.36 -0.90 10.37
N ILE A 76 -8.36 -2.21 10.07
CA ILE A 76 -7.17 -3.04 10.29
C ILE A 76 -6.13 -2.77 9.20
N SER A 77 -6.53 -2.91 7.92
CA SER A 77 -5.55 -2.90 6.84
C SER A 77 -5.02 -1.52 6.47
N VAL A 78 -5.72 -0.45 6.80
CA VAL A 78 -5.27 0.92 6.51
C VAL A 78 -5.04 1.69 7.81
N GLY A 79 -5.99 1.70 8.71
CA GLY A 79 -5.90 2.46 9.97
C GLY A 79 -4.79 1.93 10.88
N LEU A 80 -4.91 0.68 11.32
CA LEU A 80 -3.93 0.06 12.21
C LEU A 80 -2.57 -0.12 11.53
N PHE A 81 -2.55 -0.42 10.22
CA PHE A 81 -1.33 -0.39 9.43
C PHE A 81 -0.58 0.94 9.60
N THR A 82 -1.29 2.06 9.46
CA THR A 82 -0.69 3.40 9.57
C THR A 82 -0.08 3.62 10.95
N CYS A 83 -0.80 3.26 12.02
CA CYS A 83 -0.28 3.35 13.39
C CYS A 83 0.98 2.51 13.56
N CYS A 84 0.95 1.24 13.17
CA CYS A 84 2.09 0.34 13.28
C CYS A 84 3.31 0.83 12.49
N TYR A 85 3.09 1.32 11.27
CA TYR A 85 4.16 1.78 10.39
C TYR A 85 4.89 3.01 10.97
N PHE A 86 4.14 4.02 11.42
CA PHE A 86 4.75 5.20 12.02
C PHE A 86 5.40 4.92 13.37
N SER A 87 4.79 4.08 14.22
CA SER A 87 5.45 3.64 15.47
C SER A 87 6.76 2.88 15.18
N SER A 88 6.81 2.07 14.12
CA SER A 88 8.05 1.43 13.71
C SER A 88 9.12 2.42 13.26
N ILE A 89 8.74 3.47 12.52
CA ILE A 89 9.66 4.54 12.10
C ILE A 89 10.25 5.26 13.32
N GLU A 90 9.42 5.62 14.28
CA GLU A 90 9.83 6.34 15.49
C GLU A 90 10.74 5.51 16.40
N LEU A 91 10.48 4.21 16.49
CA LEU A 91 11.23 3.27 17.37
C LEU A 91 12.45 2.63 16.70
N SER A 92 12.63 2.81 15.41
CA SER A 92 13.78 2.28 14.67
C SER A 92 14.27 3.27 13.60
N SER A 93 13.87 3.08 12.35
CA SER A 93 14.14 3.99 11.24
C SER A 93 13.17 3.78 10.10
N LEU A 94 13.09 4.76 9.18
CA LEU A 94 12.27 4.65 7.97
C LEU A 94 12.66 3.43 7.12
N SER A 95 13.97 3.16 6.98
CA SER A 95 14.48 2.03 6.20
C SER A 95 14.06 0.68 6.80
N VAL A 96 14.17 0.54 8.13
CA VAL A 96 13.74 -0.68 8.83
C VAL A 96 12.24 -0.88 8.73
N ALA A 97 11.45 0.15 9.00
CA ALA A 97 9.99 0.09 8.88
C ALA A 97 9.56 -0.28 7.45
N ALA A 98 10.22 0.29 6.44
CA ALA A 98 9.92 -0.02 5.03
C ALA A 98 10.24 -1.47 4.67
N VAL A 99 11.39 -2.02 5.09
CA VAL A 99 11.72 -3.43 4.81
C VAL A 99 10.75 -4.37 5.49
N LEU A 100 10.39 -4.09 6.74
CA LEU A 100 9.42 -4.91 7.47
C LEU A 100 8.02 -4.82 6.83
N LEU A 101 7.62 -3.65 6.34
CA LEU A 101 6.40 -3.48 5.54
C LEU A 101 6.46 -4.35 4.26
N TYR A 102 7.58 -4.35 3.55
CA TYR A 102 7.73 -5.12 2.30
C TYR A 102 7.89 -6.64 2.49
N THR A 103 7.78 -7.13 3.72
CA THR A 103 7.47 -8.56 3.97
C THR A 103 6.00 -8.90 3.70
N ALA A 104 5.13 -7.91 3.50
CA ALA A 104 3.70 -8.10 3.22
C ALA A 104 3.39 -9.12 2.11
N PRO A 105 4.11 -9.21 0.97
CA PRO A 105 3.85 -10.25 -0.02
C PRO A 105 3.96 -11.67 0.54
N ALA A 106 4.86 -11.91 1.53
CA ALA A 106 4.94 -13.21 2.20
C ALA A 106 3.67 -13.52 2.99
N PHE A 107 3.16 -12.53 3.74
CA PHE A 107 1.90 -12.66 4.46
C PHE A 107 0.70 -12.82 3.53
N VAL A 108 0.64 -12.06 2.43
CA VAL A 108 -0.41 -12.25 1.40
C VAL A 108 -0.38 -13.68 0.85
N MET A 109 0.81 -14.22 0.56
CA MET A 109 0.94 -15.59 0.07
C MET A 109 0.49 -16.61 1.11
N LEU A 110 0.89 -16.44 2.38
CA LEU A 110 0.48 -17.29 3.48
C LEU A 110 -1.04 -17.27 3.67
N PHE A 111 -1.63 -16.09 3.79
CA PHE A 111 -3.08 -15.94 3.98
C PHE A 111 -3.86 -16.41 2.75
N SER A 112 -3.36 -16.18 1.53
CA SER A 112 -3.99 -16.68 0.31
C SER A 112 -3.98 -18.22 0.22
N LEU A 113 -2.92 -18.85 0.74
CA LEU A 113 -2.87 -20.31 0.86
C LEU A 113 -3.93 -20.81 1.85
N ILE A 114 -4.02 -20.18 3.03
CA ILE A 114 -4.94 -20.59 4.11
C ILE A 114 -6.40 -20.34 3.71
N PHE A 115 -6.75 -19.14 3.30
CA PHE A 115 -8.14 -18.72 3.10
C PHE A 115 -8.69 -19.04 1.72
N PHE A 116 -7.85 -19.01 0.68
CA PHE A 116 -8.29 -19.16 -0.72
C PHE A 116 -7.71 -20.39 -1.40
N LYS A 117 -6.93 -21.21 -0.67
CA LYS A 117 -6.26 -22.43 -1.20
C LYS A 117 -5.43 -22.13 -2.46
N GLU A 118 -4.83 -20.95 -2.53
CA GLU A 118 -3.94 -20.59 -3.62
C GLU A 118 -2.69 -21.46 -3.55
N LYS A 119 -2.41 -22.21 -4.62
CA LYS A 119 -1.21 -23.08 -4.66
C LYS A 119 0.06 -22.24 -4.68
N MET A 120 1.00 -22.59 -3.80
CA MET A 120 2.38 -22.15 -3.90
C MET A 120 3.04 -22.83 -5.09
N THR A 121 3.66 -22.06 -5.95
CA THR A 121 4.43 -22.56 -7.10
C THR A 121 5.87 -22.08 -6.99
N ILE A 122 6.81 -22.83 -7.57
CA ILE A 122 8.24 -22.47 -7.54
C ILE A 122 8.47 -21.03 -8.04
N PRO A 123 7.89 -20.57 -9.17
CA PRO A 123 8.04 -19.18 -9.60
C PRO A 123 7.54 -18.16 -8.59
N LYS A 124 6.43 -18.44 -7.88
CA LYS A 124 5.92 -17.57 -6.82
C LYS A 124 6.91 -17.47 -5.66
N ALA A 125 7.46 -18.61 -5.21
CA ALA A 125 8.43 -18.64 -4.12
C ALA A 125 9.71 -17.88 -4.48
N ILE A 126 10.26 -18.12 -5.67
CA ILE A 126 11.45 -17.40 -6.15
C ILE A 126 11.15 -15.90 -6.30
N SER A 127 10.02 -15.52 -6.91
CA SER A 127 9.63 -14.11 -7.04
C SER A 127 9.47 -13.43 -5.68
N LEU A 128 8.93 -14.13 -4.68
CA LEU A 128 8.82 -13.59 -3.32
C LEU A 128 10.21 -13.30 -2.72
N VAL A 129 11.13 -14.25 -2.80
CA VAL A 129 12.50 -14.08 -2.28
C VAL A 129 13.19 -12.90 -2.98
N LEU A 130 13.13 -12.84 -4.32
CA LEU A 130 13.70 -11.75 -5.09
C LEU A 130 13.09 -10.39 -4.72
N ALA A 131 11.75 -10.32 -4.53
CA ALA A 131 11.08 -9.09 -4.15
C ALA A 131 11.51 -8.61 -2.76
N VAL A 132 11.52 -9.49 -1.76
CA VAL A 132 11.91 -9.12 -0.38
C VAL A 132 13.39 -8.72 -0.31
N LEU A 133 14.27 -9.48 -0.94
CA LEU A 133 15.71 -9.13 -1.00
C LEU A 133 15.92 -7.81 -1.76
N GLY A 134 15.26 -7.61 -2.89
CA GLY A 134 15.33 -6.39 -3.67
C GLY A 134 14.85 -5.17 -2.87
N CYS A 135 13.73 -5.30 -2.14
CA CYS A 135 13.24 -4.25 -1.24
C CYS A 135 14.22 -3.94 -0.10
N ALA A 136 14.82 -4.96 0.51
CA ALA A 136 15.82 -4.78 1.56
C ALA A 136 17.08 -4.05 1.06
N MET A 137 17.47 -4.28 -0.19
CA MET A 137 18.61 -3.61 -0.82
C MET A 137 18.28 -2.17 -1.24
N THR A 138 17.09 -1.92 -1.82
CA THR A 138 16.68 -0.57 -2.25
C THR A 138 16.48 0.39 -1.07
N THR A 139 16.01 -0.12 0.07
CA THR A 139 15.77 0.68 1.29
C THR A 139 17.02 0.91 2.13
N GLY A 140 18.20 0.38 1.72
CA GLY A 140 19.47 0.59 2.40
C GLY A 140 19.67 -0.21 3.70
N VAL A 141 18.82 -1.19 3.98
CA VAL A 141 18.99 -2.08 5.15
C VAL A 141 20.19 -2.98 4.98
N ILE A 142 20.44 -3.45 3.77
CA ILE A 142 21.67 -4.21 3.46
C ILE A 142 22.81 -3.22 3.19
N GLY A 143 23.84 -3.26 4.01
CA GLY A 143 25.02 -2.39 3.92
C GLY A 143 25.02 -1.18 4.86
N GLY A 144 23.98 -1.00 5.70
CA GLY A 144 23.90 0.06 6.71
C GLY A 144 24.05 -0.45 8.16
N THR A 145 24.38 0.46 9.08
CA THR A 145 24.32 0.17 10.53
C THR A 145 22.88 0.35 11.01
N LEU A 146 22.24 -0.72 11.45
CA LEU A 146 20.85 -0.69 11.91
C LEU A 146 20.80 -0.74 13.43
N SER A 147 20.13 0.22 14.05
CA SER A 147 19.61 0.09 15.41
C SER A 147 18.13 -0.26 15.34
N VAL A 148 17.75 -1.45 15.79
CA VAL A 148 16.37 -1.92 15.77
C VAL A 148 15.97 -2.30 17.19
N THR A 149 14.97 -1.61 17.76
CA THR A 149 14.38 -2.02 19.02
C THR A 149 13.40 -3.17 18.77
N LEU A 150 13.21 -4.05 19.76
CA LEU A 150 12.24 -5.14 19.66
C LEU A 150 10.83 -4.63 19.35
N LEU A 151 10.40 -3.53 19.98
CA LEU A 151 9.09 -2.92 19.72
C LEU A 151 9.02 -2.35 18.30
N GLY A 152 10.05 -1.66 17.83
CA GLY A 152 10.12 -1.17 16.45
C GLY A 152 10.02 -2.29 15.41
N PHE A 153 10.68 -3.42 15.68
CA PHE A 153 10.57 -4.63 14.85
C PHE A 153 9.15 -5.21 14.85
N LEU A 154 8.52 -5.35 16.02
CA LEU A 154 7.17 -5.91 16.14
C LEU A 154 6.13 -5.02 15.46
N PHE A 155 6.21 -3.70 15.62
CA PHE A 155 5.35 -2.76 14.92
C PHE A 155 5.58 -2.79 13.40
N GLY A 156 6.83 -2.85 12.94
CA GLY A 156 7.15 -2.97 11.52
C GLY A 156 6.56 -4.25 10.90
N LEU A 157 6.72 -5.38 11.57
CA LEU A 157 6.13 -6.65 11.13
C LEU A 157 4.59 -6.59 11.16
N GLY A 158 4.03 -5.98 12.21
CA GLY A 158 2.59 -5.71 12.33
C GLY A 158 2.07 -4.86 11.15
N SER A 159 2.84 -3.85 10.73
CA SER A 159 2.50 -3.05 9.55
C SER A 159 2.44 -3.89 8.28
N GLY A 160 3.41 -4.78 8.07
CA GLY A 160 3.43 -5.72 6.93
C GLY A 160 2.22 -6.67 6.92
N ILE A 161 1.84 -7.19 8.09
CA ILE A 161 0.64 -8.03 8.24
C ILE A 161 -0.63 -7.24 7.91
N CYS A 162 -0.81 -6.06 8.51
CA CYS A 162 -1.97 -5.22 8.27
C CYS A 162 -2.08 -4.81 6.79
N TYR A 163 -0.98 -4.42 6.16
CA TYR A 163 -0.94 -4.11 4.73
C TYR A 163 -1.35 -5.32 3.87
N ALA A 164 -0.86 -6.51 4.20
CA ALA A 164 -1.22 -7.74 3.51
C ALA A 164 -2.73 -8.03 3.60
N LEU A 165 -3.34 -7.76 4.74
CA LEU A 165 -4.76 -8.00 4.99
C LEU A 165 -5.68 -7.19 4.07
N TYR A 166 -5.24 -6.06 3.52
CA TYR A 166 -6.02 -5.34 2.50
C TYR A 166 -6.34 -6.23 1.29
N SER A 167 -5.34 -6.94 0.78
CA SER A 167 -5.51 -7.86 -0.34
C SER A 167 -6.46 -9.02 0.00
N ILE A 168 -6.44 -9.47 1.25
CA ILE A 168 -7.25 -10.59 1.75
C ILE A 168 -8.70 -10.15 1.93
N PHE A 169 -8.97 -9.05 2.65
CA PHE A 169 -10.32 -8.54 2.81
C PHE A 169 -10.94 -8.12 1.47
N SER A 170 -10.16 -7.47 0.61
CA SER A 170 -10.61 -7.15 -0.76
C SER A 170 -10.97 -8.40 -1.55
N ARG A 171 -10.20 -9.48 -1.44
CA ARG A 171 -10.51 -10.76 -2.07
C ARG A 171 -11.79 -11.40 -1.50
N PHE A 172 -12.00 -11.35 -0.19
CA PHE A 172 -13.26 -11.81 0.41
C PHE A 172 -14.46 -11.05 -0.15
N ALA A 173 -14.37 -9.73 -0.24
CA ALA A 173 -15.43 -8.89 -0.79
C ALA A 173 -15.69 -9.20 -2.28
N LEU A 174 -14.63 -9.31 -3.10
CA LEU A 174 -14.75 -9.67 -4.52
C LEU A 174 -15.40 -11.04 -4.72
N ASN A 175 -15.05 -12.03 -3.88
CA ASN A 175 -15.64 -13.38 -3.94
C ASN A 175 -17.13 -13.39 -3.53
N ARG A 176 -17.59 -12.36 -2.80
CA ARG A 176 -19.01 -12.15 -2.46
C ARG A 176 -19.78 -11.29 -3.48
N GLY A 177 -19.12 -10.95 -4.60
CA GLY A 177 -19.74 -10.20 -5.71
C GLY A 177 -19.72 -8.68 -5.54
N TYR A 178 -19.06 -8.14 -4.50
CA TYR A 178 -18.90 -6.69 -4.39
C TYR A 178 -17.99 -6.13 -5.48
N GLU A 179 -18.37 -4.96 -6.01
CA GLU A 179 -17.54 -4.29 -7.01
C GLU A 179 -16.31 -3.62 -6.36
N PRO A 180 -15.17 -3.51 -7.09
CA PRO A 180 -13.98 -2.83 -6.60
C PRO A 180 -14.24 -1.45 -6.01
N PHE A 181 -15.13 -0.67 -6.60
CA PHE A 181 -15.50 0.66 -6.11
C PHE A 181 -16.20 0.62 -4.74
N THR A 182 -17.08 -0.37 -4.49
CA THR A 182 -17.68 -0.57 -3.17
C THR A 182 -16.62 -0.86 -2.11
N ILE A 183 -15.66 -1.73 -2.44
CA ILE A 183 -14.57 -2.10 -1.53
C ILE A 183 -13.73 -0.87 -1.18
N THR A 184 -13.29 -0.11 -2.19
CA THR A 184 -12.50 1.11 -1.99
C THR A 184 -13.26 2.17 -1.20
N LEU A 185 -14.55 2.38 -1.49
CA LEU A 185 -15.40 3.32 -0.78
C LEU A 185 -15.43 3.04 0.73
N TYR A 186 -15.80 1.82 1.10
CA TYR A 186 -15.90 1.45 2.51
C TYR A 186 -14.55 1.35 3.21
N THR A 187 -13.48 0.98 2.49
CA THR A 187 -12.12 1.06 3.02
C THR A 187 -11.78 2.49 3.44
N PHE A 188 -12.05 3.49 2.58
CA PHE A 188 -11.78 4.88 2.91
C PHE A 188 -12.69 5.41 4.03
N LEU A 189 -13.98 5.08 4.03
CA LEU A 189 -14.92 5.51 5.06
C LEU A 189 -14.49 5.00 6.44
N PHE A 190 -14.25 3.69 6.59
CA PHE A 190 -13.84 3.12 7.87
C PHE A 190 -12.43 3.56 8.29
N SER A 191 -11.50 3.71 7.34
CA SER A 191 -10.18 4.22 7.63
C SER A 191 -10.21 5.68 8.07
N ALA A 192 -10.99 6.54 7.41
CA ALA A 192 -11.15 7.94 7.79
C ALA A 192 -11.71 8.09 9.21
N VAL A 193 -12.79 7.34 9.52
CA VAL A 193 -13.37 7.35 10.87
C VAL A 193 -12.33 6.90 11.90
N PHE A 194 -11.63 5.79 11.68
CA PHE A 194 -10.59 5.30 12.59
C PHE A 194 -9.48 6.34 12.80
N CYS A 195 -8.94 6.91 11.72
CA CYS A 195 -7.87 7.89 11.81
C CYS A 195 -8.29 9.15 12.56
N LEU A 196 -9.53 9.62 12.38
CA LEU A 196 -10.07 10.76 13.14
C LEU A 196 -10.21 10.48 14.64
N CYS A 197 -10.42 9.21 15.03
CA CYS A 197 -10.49 8.81 16.43
C CYS A 197 -9.12 8.73 17.12
N VAL A 198 -8.05 8.48 16.36
CA VAL A 198 -6.72 8.19 16.93
C VAL A 198 -5.71 9.33 16.80
N THR A 199 -6.03 10.41 16.06
CA THR A 199 -5.10 11.53 15.88
C THR A 199 -5.81 12.88 15.80
N ASP A 200 -5.11 13.94 16.25
CA ASP A 200 -5.58 15.31 16.11
C ASP A 200 -5.25 15.86 14.71
N VAL A 201 -6.27 16.02 13.90
CA VAL A 201 -6.14 16.53 12.53
C VAL A 201 -6.14 18.06 12.42
N ARG A 202 -6.48 18.78 13.48
CA ARG A 202 -6.63 20.25 13.47
C ARG A 202 -5.43 21.01 12.93
N PRO A 203 -4.16 20.66 13.26
CA PRO A 203 -3.01 21.35 12.70
C PRO A 203 -2.93 21.24 11.17
N VAL A 204 -3.19 20.06 10.62
CA VAL A 204 -3.13 19.82 9.17
C VAL A 204 -4.32 20.48 8.47
N VAL A 205 -5.50 20.44 9.06
CA VAL A 205 -6.71 21.07 8.52
C VAL A 205 -6.49 22.59 8.38
N ARG A 206 -5.88 23.26 9.38
CA ARG A 206 -5.56 24.69 9.30
C ARG A 206 -4.66 25.01 8.10
N VAL A 207 -3.65 24.19 7.84
CA VAL A 207 -2.72 24.39 6.71
C VAL A 207 -3.44 24.12 5.39
N VAL A 208 -4.23 23.05 5.31
CA VAL A 208 -4.98 22.70 4.08
C VAL A 208 -5.97 23.78 3.67
N PHE A 209 -6.64 24.41 4.61
CA PHE A 209 -7.63 25.46 4.34
C PHE A 209 -7.08 26.89 4.49
N ALA A 210 -5.76 27.07 4.60
CA ALA A 210 -5.15 28.39 4.66
C ALA A 210 -5.27 29.15 3.33
N ASP A 211 -5.15 28.46 2.21
CA ASP A 211 -5.23 29.02 0.87
C ASP A 211 -5.65 27.96 -0.16
N TRP A 212 -6.06 28.40 -1.34
CA TRP A 212 -6.51 27.51 -2.43
C TRP A 212 -5.42 26.60 -2.97
N GLY A 213 -4.15 27.04 -2.93
CA GLY A 213 -3.00 26.23 -3.37
C GLY A 213 -2.77 25.04 -2.43
N SER A 214 -2.84 25.27 -1.10
CA SER A 214 -2.73 24.24 -0.08
C SER A 214 -3.90 23.23 -0.16
N ALA A 215 -5.12 23.71 -0.37
CA ALA A 215 -6.28 22.86 -0.57
C ALA A 215 -6.15 22.01 -1.85
N GLY A 216 -5.74 22.61 -2.97
CA GLY A 216 -5.47 21.88 -4.23
C GLY A 216 -4.37 20.82 -4.09
N TYR A 217 -3.32 21.13 -3.33
CA TYR A 217 -2.23 20.17 -3.06
C TYR A 217 -2.70 19.00 -2.19
N ALA A 218 -3.51 19.24 -1.18
CA ALA A 218 -4.12 18.19 -0.36
C ALA A 218 -5.05 17.29 -1.17
N LEU A 219 -5.82 17.89 -2.09
CA LEU A 219 -6.67 17.18 -3.03
C LEU A 219 -5.83 16.26 -3.96
N LEU A 220 -4.78 16.80 -4.56
CA LEU A 220 -3.85 16.06 -5.41
C LEU A 220 -3.20 14.90 -4.64
N PHE A 221 -2.78 15.17 -3.40
CA PHE A 221 -2.23 14.15 -2.51
C PHE A 221 -3.22 13.00 -2.28
N ALA A 222 -4.48 13.31 -1.93
CA ALA A 222 -5.50 12.30 -1.73
C ALA A 222 -5.80 11.50 -3.01
N LEU A 223 -5.83 12.16 -4.18
CA LEU A 223 -6.05 11.50 -5.46
C LEU A 223 -4.90 10.56 -5.81
N VAL A 224 -3.66 11.04 -5.79
CA VAL A 224 -2.47 10.29 -6.25
C VAL A 224 -2.10 9.18 -5.27
N SER A 225 -2.24 9.40 -3.98
CA SER A 225 -1.76 8.46 -2.97
C SER A 225 -2.84 7.55 -2.36
N CYS A 226 -4.11 7.86 -2.58
CA CYS A 226 -5.23 7.06 -2.08
C CYS A 226 -6.17 6.64 -3.20
N VAL A 227 -6.94 7.57 -3.76
CA VAL A 227 -8.06 7.23 -4.65
C VAL A 227 -7.61 6.38 -5.82
N LEU A 228 -6.67 6.87 -6.62
CA LEU A 228 -6.22 6.18 -7.82
C LEU A 228 -5.54 4.84 -7.52
N PRO A 229 -4.53 4.75 -6.62
CA PRO A 229 -3.85 3.48 -6.41
C PRO A 229 -4.75 2.41 -5.79
N TYR A 230 -5.61 2.74 -4.83
CA TYR A 230 -6.53 1.76 -4.26
C TYR A 230 -7.56 1.26 -5.28
N VAL A 231 -8.10 2.15 -6.13
CA VAL A 231 -8.98 1.76 -7.24
C VAL A 231 -8.26 0.83 -8.20
N PHE A 232 -7.07 1.21 -8.67
CA PHE A 232 -6.31 0.39 -9.62
C PHE A 232 -5.90 -0.95 -9.02
N TYR A 233 -5.43 -0.97 -7.78
CA TYR A 233 -5.07 -2.21 -7.11
C TYR A 233 -6.26 -3.16 -6.98
N THR A 234 -7.41 -2.64 -6.54
CA THR A 234 -8.62 -3.45 -6.34
C THR A 234 -9.22 -3.92 -7.67
N LEU A 235 -9.16 -3.08 -8.73
CA LEU A 235 -9.48 -3.50 -10.09
C LEU A 235 -8.55 -4.62 -10.57
N GLY A 236 -7.28 -4.53 -10.29
CA GLY A 236 -6.30 -5.59 -10.56
C GLY A 236 -6.65 -6.89 -9.85
N LEU A 237 -6.95 -6.82 -8.55
CA LEU A 237 -7.34 -7.96 -7.73
C LEU A 237 -8.57 -8.71 -8.26
N LYS A 238 -9.46 -8.04 -8.99
CA LYS A 238 -10.60 -8.68 -9.62
C LYS A 238 -10.20 -9.78 -10.62
N TYR A 239 -9.04 -9.65 -11.29
CA TYR A 239 -8.65 -10.50 -12.40
C TYR A 239 -7.39 -11.33 -12.17
N ILE A 240 -6.57 -10.98 -11.17
CA ILE A 240 -5.36 -11.73 -10.79
C ILE A 240 -5.40 -12.15 -9.33
N LYS A 241 -4.60 -13.17 -8.97
CA LYS A 241 -4.51 -13.68 -7.61
C LYS A 241 -3.89 -12.65 -6.66
N SER A 242 -4.32 -12.64 -5.40
CA SER A 242 -3.81 -11.70 -4.40
C SER A 242 -2.30 -11.82 -4.19
N SER A 243 -1.77 -13.05 -4.17
CA SER A 243 -0.33 -13.31 -4.10
C SER A 243 0.45 -12.76 -5.30
N THR A 244 -0.11 -12.77 -6.50
CA THR A 244 0.52 -12.18 -7.69
C THR A 244 0.46 -10.65 -7.63
N ALA A 245 -0.68 -10.08 -7.24
CA ALA A 245 -0.85 -8.63 -7.12
C ALA A 245 0.12 -8.03 -6.09
N SER A 246 0.29 -8.67 -4.93
CA SER A 246 1.18 -8.16 -3.87
C SER A 246 2.65 -8.14 -4.31
N ILE A 247 3.11 -9.15 -5.06
CA ILE A 247 4.49 -9.14 -5.61
C ILE A 247 4.65 -8.04 -6.67
N ILE A 248 3.67 -7.84 -7.55
CA ILE A 248 3.74 -6.78 -8.56
C ILE A 248 3.79 -5.39 -7.89
N ALA A 249 3.06 -5.21 -6.79
CA ALA A 249 3.03 -3.94 -6.05
C ALA A 249 4.38 -3.59 -5.41
N THR A 250 5.35 -4.53 -5.28
CA THR A 250 6.71 -4.23 -4.80
C THR A 250 7.52 -3.33 -5.74
N VAL A 251 6.97 -2.89 -6.85
CA VAL A 251 7.51 -1.76 -7.63
C VAL A 251 7.50 -0.45 -6.83
N GLU A 252 6.65 -0.33 -5.82
CA GLU A 252 6.52 0.84 -4.94
C GLU A 252 7.88 1.34 -4.39
N PRO A 253 8.70 0.54 -3.67
CA PRO A 253 9.97 1.00 -3.13
C PRO A 253 10.99 1.36 -4.24
N VAL A 254 10.91 0.71 -5.40
CA VAL A 254 11.75 1.07 -6.55
C VAL A 254 11.44 2.48 -7.03
N VAL A 255 10.17 2.80 -7.21
CA VAL A 255 9.72 4.14 -7.60
C VAL A 255 10.07 5.17 -6.53
N ALA A 256 9.85 4.85 -5.25
CA ALA A 256 10.21 5.73 -4.14
C ALA A 256 11.72 6.03 -4.13
N THR A 257 12.57 5.03 -4.38
CA THR A 257 14.02 5.17 -4.46
C THR A 257 14.45 6.04 -5.66
N ILE A 258 13.84 5.83 -6.84
CA ILE A 258 14.11 6.65 -8.03
C ILE A 258 13.72 8.10 -7.79
N ILE A 259 12.56 8.34 -7.16
CA ILE A 259 12.11 9.70 -6.80
C ILE A 259 13.05 10.32 -5.78
N GLY A 260 13.49 9.58 -4.76
CA GLY A 260 14.47 10.02 -3.77
C GLY A 260 15.74 10.53 -4.45
N ALA A 261 16.28 9.77 -5.38
CA ALA A 261 17.48 10.14 -6.11
C ALA A 261 17.25 11.31 -7.09
N ALA A 262 16.18 11.26 -7.89
CA ALA A 262 15.98 12.21 -8.98
C ALA A 262 15.42 13.57 -8.52
N VAL A 263 14.55 13.58 -7.51
CA VAL A 263 13.85 14.79 -7.05
C VAL A 263 14.51 15.39 -5.80
N PHE A 264 15.01 14.52 -4.91
CA PHE A 264 15.58 14.96 -3.63
C PHE A 264 17.09 14.86 -3.55
N SER A 265 17.76 14.46 -4.65
CA SER A 265 19.23 14.30 -4.72
C SER A 265 19.76 13.37 -3.62
N GLU A 266 18.97 12.40 -3.18
CA GLU A 266 19.40 11.40 -2.22
C GLU A 266 20.33 10.39 -2.90
N PRO A 267 21.51 10.10 -2.30
CA PRO A 267 22.39 9.11 -2.91
C PRO A 267 21.74 7.73 -2.86
N LEU A 268 21.72 7.05 -4.01
CA LEU A 268 21.41 5.63 -4.03
C LEU A 268 22.47 4.89 -3.21
N ASN A 269 22.05 3.89 -2.44
CA ASN A 269 22.96 3.00 -1.73
C ASN A 269 23.72 2.13 -2.74
N VAL A 270 24.84 2.65 -3.24
CA VAL A 270 25.64 1.99 -4.29
C VAL A 270 26.57 0.96 -3.62
N PRO A 271 26.67 -0.28 -4.17
CA PRO A 271 26.03 -0.83 -5.39
C PRO A 271 24.65 -1.46 -5.12
N PHE A 272 24.27 -1.64 -3.85
CA PHE A 272 23.13 -2.44 -3.44
C PHE A 272 21.79 -1.89 -3.93
N GLY A 273 21.64 -0.57 -3.99
CA GLY A 273 20.39 0.05 -4.45
C GLY A 273 20.05 -0.34 -5.90
N TYR A 274 21.02 -0.28 -6.83
CA TYR A 274 20.81 -0.69 -8.22
C TYR A 274 20.49 -2.17 -8.35
N LEU A 275 21.21 -3.01 -7.59
CA LEU A 275 20.96 -4.46 -7.58
C LEU A 275 19.55 -4.76 -7.03
N GLY A 276 19.14 -4.05 -5.99
CA GLY A 276 17.79 -4.18 -5.42
C GLY A 276 16.70 -3.85 -6.43
N VAL A 277 16.85 -2.74 -7.17
CA VAL A 277 15.94 -2.36 -8.27
C VAL A 277 15.86 -3.50 -9.30
N ALA A 278 16.99 -4.03 -9.74
CA ALA A 278 17.04 -5.13 -10.72
C ALA A 278 16.35 -6.40 -10.20
N LEU A 279 16.53 -6.76 -8.92
CA LEU A 279 15.87 -7.92 -8.29
C LEU A 279 14.35 -7.75 -8.22
N VAL A 280 13.85 -6.56 -7.88
CA VAL A 280 12.40 -6.29 -7.87
C VAL A 280 11.83 -6.41 -9.27
N PHE A 281 12.45 -5.82 -10.29
CA PHE A 281 12.00 -5.98 -11.68
C PHE A 281 12.01 -7.45 -12.11
N LEU A 282 13.06 -8.19 -11.79
CA LEU A 282 13.14 -9.62 -12.09
C LEU A 282 12.02 -10.40 -11.41
N SER A 283 11.68 -10.07 -10.17
CA SER A 283 10.57 -10.71 -9.43
C SER A 283 9.23 -10.49 -10.13
N VAL A 284 8.96 -9.24 -10.57
CA VAL A 284 7.73 -8.88 -11.30
C VAL A 284 7.66 -9.58 -12.66
N VAL A 285 8.77 -9.68 -13.37
CA VAL A 285 8.83 -10.42 -14.65
C VAL A 285 8.56 -11.90 -14.40
N LEU A 286 9.26 -12.52 -13.46
CA LEU A 286 9.17 -13.95 -13.17
C LEU A 286 7.77 -14.39 -12.74
N ILE A 287 7.08 -13.60 -11.90
CA ILE A 287 5.71 -13.92 -11.45
C ILE A 287 4.69 -13.90 -12.59
N ASN A 288 4.99 -13.18 -13.67
CA ASN A 288 4.11 -13.06 -14.83
C ASN A 288 4.43 -14.06 -15.95
N ILE A 289 5.58 -14.76 -15.90
CA ILE A 289 5.92 -15.81 -16.86
C ILE A 289 5.00 -17.01 -16.64
N LYS A 290 4.27 -17.39 -17.68
CA LYS A 290 3.56 -18.66 -17.71
C LYS A 290 4.57 -19.77 -17.95
N LEU A 291 4.99 -20.48 -16.92
CA LEU A 291 5.66 -21.76 -17.16
C LEU A 291 4.67 -22.72 -17.81
N PRO A 292 5.08 -23.46 -18.87
CA PRO A 292 4.24 -24.48 -19.44
C PRO A 292 3.85 -25.47 -18.32
N SER A 293 2.54 -25.69 -18.14
CA SER A 293 2.09 -26.75 -17.25
C SER A 293 2.63 -28.07 -17.80
N LYS A 294 3.47 -28.75 -17.02
CA LYS A 294 3.72 -30.17 -17.33
C LYS A 294 2.36 -30.86 -17.22
N THR A 295 1.73 -31.09 -18.36
CA THR A 295 0.63 -32.03 -18.51
C THR A 295 1.14 -33.38 -18.01
N LYS A 296 0.66 -33.83 -16.85
CA LYS A 296 0.61 -35.23 -16.48
C LYS A 296 -0.79 -35.71 -16.78
#